data_8b3a63d29f5a0d92ea985d69d4955169
#
_entry.id   8b3a63d29f5a0d92ea985d69d4955169
#
_cell.length_a   1.000
_cell.length_b   1.000
_cell.length_c   1.000
_cell.angle_alpha   90.00
_cell.angle_beta   90.00
_cell.angle_gamma   90.00
#
_symmetry.space_group_name_H-M   'P 1'
#
loop_
_entity.id
_entity.type
_entity.pdbx_description
1 polymer ?
#
loop_
_entity_poly.entity_id
_entity_poly.type
_entity_poly.pdbx_seq_one_letter_code
_entity_poly.pdbx_strand_id
1 'polypeptide(L)'
;MKAIVLAGGEGKRLKAVTGDLPKPMAPILGKPVMERILELLRAHGITDICATVKYNPGPILDHFGDGSAFGVRLTWSVETEALGTAGGVANCRDFWNGEDFLVISGDAACDFDLTRFVRDHEAHRPAASIALYSHPEPLRYGLALTDRTGRILRFTEKPAWEQVLTNLINTGIYILSPRAMDRVPRGIPYDFGKELFPALLDGGEELRGIIMDGYWCDIGTPRAYYQCCLDALDGRYAIPNRPEEPPLPRYDPPAAPGRQQRRVLCRDRAGVMRAVSSAMLELGADFSDGVVFGDGTATVRIHPDSRESAILVESDDSAAADAFAAFVEKQST
;
A
#
# COMPACT_ATOMS: atom_id res chain seq x y z
N MET A 1 -14.78 -15.05 9.90
CA MET A 1 -13.74 -15.30 8.87
C MET A 1 -12.39 -14.90 9.42
N LYS A 2 -11.34 -15.67 9.16
CA LYS A 2 -9.95 -15.35 9.48
C LYS A 2 -9.30 -14.59 8.33
N ALA A 3 -8.21 -13.87 8.59
CA ALA A 3 -7.46 -13.19 7.53
C ALA A 3 -5.96 -13.49 7.58
N ILE A 4 -5.32 -13.49 6.41
CA ILE A 4 -3.87 -13.50 6.26
C ILE A 4 -3.42 -12.18 5.64
N VAL A 5 -2.52 -11.47 6.32
CA VAL A 5 -1.93 -10.22 5.84
C VAL A 5 -0.55 -10.51 5.26
N LEU A 6 -0.33 -10.21 3.99
CA LEU A 6 0.94 -10.38 3.32
C LEU A 6 1.85 -9.17 3.58
N ALA A 7 2.82 -9.29 4.46
CA ALA A 7 3.71 -8.21 4.88
C ALA A 7 5.22 -8.53 4.68
N GLY A 8 5.56 -9.54 3.87
CA GLY A 8 6.93 -10.02 3.68
C GLY A 8 7.77 -9.27 2.63
N GLY A 9 7.18 -8.32 1.90
CA GLY A 9 7.84 -7.63 0.79
C GLY A 9 8.94 -6.63 1.21
N GLU A 10 10.07 -6.59 0.49
CA GLU A 10 11.18 -5.65 0.78
C GLU A 10 10.85 -4.19 0.46
N GLY A 11 9.98 -3.92 -0.51
CA GLY A 11 9.59 -2.55 -0.87
C GLY A 11 10.71 -1.66 -1.42
N LYS A 12 11.69 -2.23 -2.16
CA LYS A 12 12.91 -1.53 -2.65
C LYS A 12 12.67 -0.14 -3.24
N ARG A 13 11.61 0.01 -4.01
CA ARG A 13 11.27 1.27 -4.70
C ARG A 13 10.78 2.38 -3.76
N LEU A 14 10.36 2.01 -2.54
CA LEU A 14 9.86 2.96 -1.54
C LEU A 14 10.91 3.30 -0.47
N LYS A 15 12.13 2.74 -0.54
CA LYS A 15 13.21 3.00 0.43
C LYS A 15 13.52 4.47 0.64
N ALA A 16 13.38 5.29 -0.39
CA ALA A 16 13.55 6.74 -0.28
C ALA A 16 12.58 7.40 0.70
N VAL A 17 11.41 6.79 0.93
CA VAL A 17 10.39 7.27 1.89
C VAL A 17 10.51 6.55 3.23
N THR A 18 10.74 5.24 3.21
CA THR A 18 10.73 4.40 4.41
C THR A 18 12.09 4.24 5.08
N GLY A 19 13.18 4.61 4.38
CA GLY A 19 14.54 4.30 4.85
C GLY A 19 14.72 2.79 4.99
N ASP A 20 15.13 2.34 6.18
CA ASP A 20 15.33 0.93 6.51
C ASP A 20 14.05 0.22 6.97
N LEU A 21 12.94 0.95 7.12
CA LEU A 21 11.66 0.34 7.49
C LEU A 21 11.06 -0.45 6.32
N PRO A 22 10.46 -1.61 6.60
CA PRO A 22 9.75 -2.38 5.58
C PRO A 22 8.49 -1.63 5.09
N LYS A 23 8.09 -1.85 3.84
CA LYS A 23 6.97 -1.16 3.19
C LYS A 23 5.67 -1.14 4.01
N PRO A 24 5.27 -2.21 4.73
CA PRO A 24 4.08 -2.18 5.60
C PRO A 24 4.13 -1.14 6.72
N MET A 25 5.32 -0.64 7.05
CA MET A 25 5.54 0.41 8.05
C MET A 25 5.51 1.83 7.45
N ALA A 26 5.30 2.00 6.14
CA ALA A 26 5.19 3.32 5.52
C ALA A 26 4.01 4.10 6.14
N PRO A 27 4.22 5.33 6.68
CA PRO A 27 3.19 6.03 7.42
C PRO A 27 2.20 6.74 6.49
N ILE A 28 0.91 6.48 6.63
CA ILE A 28 -0.16 7.26 6.00
C ILE A 28 -0.87 8.05 7.10
N LEU A 29 -0.74 9.38 7.06
CA LEU A 29 -1.19 10.28 8.12
C LEU A 29 -0.79 9.79 9.53
N GLY A 30 0.48 9.45 9.69
CA GLY A 30 1.11 9.12 10.96
C GLY A 30 0.96 7.69 11.46
N LYS A 31 0.25 6.82 10.75
CA LYS A 31 0.11 5.41 11.08
C LYS A 31 0.64 4.52 9.95
N PRO A 32 1.33 3.41 10.27
CA PRO A 32 1.74 2.43 9.27
C PRO A 32 0.58 2.01 8.36
N VAL A 33 0.84 1.78 7.07
CA VAL A 33 -0.19 1.29 6.15
C VAL A 33 -0.78 -0.04 6.62
N MET A 34 0.04 -0.92 7.20
CA MET A 34 -0.46 -2.18 7.78
C MET A 34 -1.41 -1.94 8.96
N GLU A 35 -1.20 -0.89 9.79
CA GLU A 35 -2.16 -0.53 10.84
C GLU A 35 -3.52 -0.13 10.24
N ARG A 36 -3.52 0.62 9.12
CA ARG A 36 -4.75 0.94 8.40
C ARG A 36 -5.49 -0.30 7.89
N ILE A 37 -4.74 -1.31 7.44
CA ILE A 37 -5.32 -2.62 7.05
C ILE A 37 -5.91 -3.36 8.25
N LEU A 38 -5.24 -3.34 9.41
CA LEU A 38 -5.80 -3.94 10.63
C LEU A 38 -7.07 -3.20 11.10
N GLU A 39 -7.09 -1.87 11.02
CA GLU A 39 -8.28 -1.06 11.30
C GLU A 39 -9.45 -1.42 10.35
N LEU A 40 -9.17 -1.60 9.05
CA LEU A 40 -10.15 -2.02 8.06
C LEU A 40 -10.70 -3.42 8.38
N LEU A 41 -9.84 -4.41 8.59
CA LEU A 41 -10.24 -5.78 8.93
C LEU A 41 -11.11 -5.80 10.20
N ARG A 42 -10.70 -5.10 11.25
CA ARG A 42 -11.45 -4.99 12.51
C ARG A 42 -12.81 -4.33 12.31
N ALA A 43 -12.90 -3.28 11.50
CA ALA A 43 -14.16 -2.60 11.22
C ALA A 43 -15.19 -3.52 10.56
N HIS A 44 -14.73 -4.54 9.82
CA HIS A 44 -15.56 -5.58 9.21
C HIS A 44 -15.65 -6.87 10.03
N GLY A 45 -15.29 -6.84 11.32
CA GLY A 45 -15.41 -7.98 12.24
C GLY A 45 -14.38 -9.10 12.02
N ILE A 46 -13.32 -8.84 11.24
CA ILE A 46 -12.23 -9.80 10.99
C ILE A 46 -11.10 -9.49 11.95
N THR A 47 -11.03 -10.21 13.07
CA THR A 47 -10.12 -9.92 14.19
C THR A 47 -9.09 -11.01 14.46
N ASP A 48 -9.22 -12.17 13.83
CA ASP A 48 -8.26 -13.28 13.92
C ASP A 48 -7.38 -13.26 12.67
N ILE A 49 -6.12 -12.87 12.83
CA ILE A 49 -5.25 -12.49 11.71
C ILE A 49 -3.90 -13.19 11.84
N CYS A 50 -3.41 -13.78 10.75
CA CYS A 50 -2.04 -14.23 10.62
C CYS A 50 -1.31 -13.30 9.65
N ALA A 51 -0.16 -12.75 10.02
CA ALA A 51 0.64 -11.94 9.12
C ALA A 51 1.94 -12.67 8.73
N THR A 52 2.18 -12.75 7.41
CA THR A 52 3.45 -13.27 6.89
C THR A 52 4.47 -12.14 6.81
N VAL A 53 5.65 -12.36 7.35
CA VAL A 53 6.76 -11.38 7.35
C VAL A 53 8.05 -12.05 6.94
N LYS A 54 8.93 -11.29 6.28
CA LYS A 54 10.24 -11.79 5.84
C LYS A 54 11.34 -10.74 5.94
N TYR A 55 11.22 -9.68 5.14
CA TYR A 55 12.23 -8.63 5.09
C TYR A 55 12.15 -7.76 6.34
N ASN A 56 13.27 -7.64 7.07
CA ASN A 56 13.41 -6.82 8.28
C ASN A 56 12.17 -6.88 9.20
N PRO A 57 11.79 -8.06 9.73
CA PRO A 57 10.53 -8.23 10.43
C PRO A 57 10.50 -7.51 11.79
N GLY A 58 11.67 -7.23 12.42
CA GLY A 58 11.77 -6.64 13.74
C GLY A 58 10.86 -5.43 13.95
N PRO A 59 10.96 -4.34 13.15
CA PRO A 59 10.10 -3.17 13.30
C PRO A 59 8.60 -3.45 13.23
N ILE A 60 8.18 -4.45 12.42
CA ILE A 60 6.78 -4.85 12.34
C ILE A 60 6.37 -5.58 13.62
N LEU A 61 7.16 -6.59 14.03
CA LEU A 61 6.89 -7.39 15.23
C LEU A 61 6.86 -6.53 16.51
N ASP A 62 7.82 -5.61 16.64
CA ASP A 62 7.92 -4.70 17.78
C ASP A 62 6.74 -3.72 17.85
N HIS A 63 6.27 -3.23 16.71
CA HIS A 63 5.16 -2.28 16.65
C HIS A 63 3.80 -2.93 16.92
N PHE A 64 3.54 -4.09 16.32
CA PHE A 64 2.22 -4.70 16.35
C PHE A 64 2.04 -5.75 17.47
N GLY A 65 3.12 -6.35 17.97
CA GLY A 65 3.07 -7.36 19.03
C GLY A 65 2.11 -8.50 18.73
N ASP A 66 1.21 -8.78 19.67
CA ASP A 66 0.14 -9.78 19.54
C ASP A 66 -1.16 -9.20 18.95
N GLY A 67 -1.17 -7.93 18.56
CA GLY A 67 -2.32 -7.24 17.98
C GLY A 67 -3.34 -6.71 18.98
N SER A 68 -3.22 -7.03 20.27
CA SER A 68 -4.20 -6.64 21.29
C SER A 68 -4.39 -5.12 21.40
N ALA A 69 -3.31 -4.33 21.25
CA ALA A 69 -3.35 -2.87 21.23
C ALA A 69 -4.17 -2.30 20.06
N PHE A 70 -4.35 -3.06 18.99
CA PHE A 70 -5.11 -2.69 17.79
C PHE A 70 -6.51 -3.33 17.75
N GLY A 71 -6.89 -4.07 18.81
CA GLY A 71 -8.18 -4.75 18.91
C GLY A 71 -8.32 -5.96 18.00
N VAL A 72 -7.21 -6.61 17.65
CA VAL A 72 -7.14 -7.85 16.86
C VAL A 72 -6.24 -8.86 17.56
N ARG A 73 -6.29 -10.12 17.13
CA ARG A 73 -5.35 -11.17 17.53
C ARG A 73 -4.41 -11.44 16.36
N LEU A 74 -3.13 -11.13 16.51
CA LEU A 74 -2.10 -11.36 15.50
C LEU A 74 -1.30 -12.62 15.82
N THR A 75 -1.17 -13.46 14.79
CA THR A 75 -0.23 -14.59 14.74
C THR A 75 0.79 -14.30 13.64
N TRP A 76 2.04 -14.63 13.85
CA TRP A 76 3.12 -14.32 12.92
C TRP A 76 3.62 -15.59 12.22
N SER A 77 3.73 -15.52 10.89
CA SER A 77 4.43 -16.50 10.06
C SER A 77 5.69 -15.85 9.50
N VAL A 78 6.84 -16.17 10.11
CA VAL A 78 8.14 -15.61 9.69
C VAL A 78 8.74 -16.52 8.62
N GLU A 79 8.93 -15.98 7.41
CA GLU A 79 9.52 -16.72 6.30
C GLU A 79 11.05 -16.60 6.33
N THR A 80 11.75 -17.73 6.25
CA THR A 80 13.23 -17.79 6.11
C THR A 80 13.66 -17.65 4.65
N GLU A 81 12.83 -18.11 3.73
CA GLU A 81 13.05 -18.04 2.28
C GLU A 81 11.87 -17.36 1.59
N ALA A 82 12.10 -16.85 0.36
CA ALA A 82 11.03 -16.22 -0.43
C ALA A 82 10.15 -17.30 -1.05
N LEU A 83 8.95 -17.47 -0.51
CA LEU A 83 7.99 -18.46 -0.99
C LEU A 83 6.97 -17.89 -1.99
N GLY A 84 7.09 -16.62 -2.38
CA GLY A 84 6.08 -15.96 -3.17
C GLY A 84 4.80 -15.71 -2.38
N THR A 85 3.77 -15.17 -3.04
CA THR A 85 2.55 -14.75 -2.33
C THR A 85 1.69 -15.93 -1.89
N ALA A 86 1.42 -16.89 -2.75
CA ALA A 86 0.63 -18.07 -2.41
C ALA A 86 1.40 -19.09 -1.58
N GLY A 87 2.71 -19.26 -1.82
CA GLY A 87 3.56 -20.12 -1.02
C GLY A 87 3.69 -19.67 0.42
N GLY A 88 3.83 -18.35 0.66
CA GLY A 88 3.83 -17.77 2.00
C GLY A 88 2.51 -18.02 2.74
N VAL A 89 1.38 -17.87 2.04
CA VAL A 89 0.07 -18.21 2.58
C VAL A 89 -0.03 -19.71 2.90
N ALA A 90 0.49 -20.58 2.03
CA ALA A 90 0.46 -22.03 2.26
C ALA A 90 1.16 -22.47 3.57
N ASN A 91 2.12 -21.70 4.06
CA ASN A 91 2.75 -21.95 5.37
C ASN A 91 1.83 -21.65 6.56
N CYS A 92 0.72 -20.93 6.34
CA CYS A 92 -0.25 -20.62 7.38
C CYS A 92 -1.41 -21.64 7.44
N ARG A 93 -1.29 -22.85 6.87
CA ARG A 93 -2.39 -23.84 6.76
C ARG A 93 -3.06 -24.15 8.10
N ASP A 94 -2.29 -24.30 9.15
CA ASP A 94 -2.82 -24.59 10.47
C ASP A 94 -3.68 -23.45 11.05
N PHE A 95 -3.45 -22.21 10.54
CA PHE A 95 -4.20 -21.05 10.98
C PHE A 95 -5.64 -21.04 10.46
N TRP A 96 -5.87 -21.26 9.14
CA TRP A 96 -7.25 -21.26 8.62
C TRP A 96 -8.02 -22.55 8.89
N ASN A 97 -7.33 -23.65 9.21
CA ASN A 97 -7.91 -24.89 9.71
C ASN A 97 -9.11 -25.43 8.90
N GLY A 98 -8.98 -25.44 7.58
CA GLY A 98 -10.00 -25.97 6.66
C GLY A 98 -11.19 -25.05 6.39
N GLU A 99 -11.17 -23.81 6.85
CA GLU A 99 -12.20 -22.79 6.57
C GLU A 99 -11.79 -21.87 5.44
N ASP A 100 -12.78 -21.24 4.77
CA ASP A 100 -12.51 -20.13 3.84
C ASP A 100 -11.92 -18.96 4.61
N PHE A 101 -10.93 -18.30 4.04
CA PHE A 101 -10.20 -17.21 4.67
C PHE A 101 -9.88 -16.09 3.71
N LEU A 102 -9.75 -14.86 4.25
CA LEU A 102 -9.37 -13.68 3.50
C LEU A 102 -7.84 -13.57 3.44
N VAL A 103 -7.32 -13.15 2.29
CA VAL A 103 -5.93 -12.72 2.10
C VAL A 103 -5.94 -11.26 1.69
N ILE A 104 -5.07 -10.45 2.28
CA ILE A 104 -4.93 -9.03 1.95
C ILE A 104 -3.46 -8.60 1.97
N SER A 105 -3.07 -7.77 1.01
CA SER A 105 -1.75 -7.15 0.98
C SER A 105 -1.59 -6.15 2.12
N GLY A 106 -0.58 -6.31 2.97
CA GLY A 106 -0.29 -5.43 4.12
C GLY A 106 0.40 -4.11 3.74
N ASP A 107 0.54 -3.84 2.45
CA ASP A 107 1.30 -2.74 1.88
C ASP A 107 0.52 -1.94 0.81
N ALA A 108 -0.80 -2.11 0.74
CA ALA A 108 -1.71 -1.33 -0.09
C ALA A 108 -2.74 -0.58 0.78
N ALA A 109 -2.99 0.68 0.46
CA ALA A 109 -4.03 1.48 1.10
C ALA A 109 -5.40 1.12 0.52
N CYS A 110 -6.40 0.89 1.37
CA CYS A 110 -7.71 0.42 0.95
C CYS A 110 -8.80 0.78 1.97
N ASP A 111 -10.02 1.09 1.48
CA ASP A 111 -11.23 1.30 2.30
C ASP A 111 -12.45 0.52 1.78
N PHE A 112 -12.24 -0.59 1.11
CA PHE A 112 -13.30 -1.44 0.56
C PHE A 112 -14.26 -1.99 1.61
N ASP A 113 -15.53 -2.15 1.23
CA ASP A 113 -16.53 -2.89 2.03
C ASP A 113 -16.24 -4.41 1.99
N LEU A 114 -15.41 -4.86 2.94
CA LEU A 114 -15.07 -6.27 3.07
C LEU A 114 -16.27 -7.13 3.51
N THR A 115 -17.29 -6.55 4.16
CA THR A 115 -18.53 -7.27 4.51
C THR A 115 -19.29 -7.65 3.26
N ARG A 116 -19.40 -6.74 2.28
CA ARG A 116 -19.98 -7.02 0.96
C ARG A 116 -19.17 -8.09 0.23
N PHE A 117 -17.84 -7.99 0.27
CA PHE A 117 -16.93 -8.94 -0.38
C PHE A 117 -17.10 -10.37 0.18
N VAL A 118 -17.15 -10.53 1.51
CA VAL A 118 -17.40 -11.81 2.18
C VAL A 118 -18.77 -12.37 1.82
N ARG A 119 -19.82 -11.55 1.89
CA ARG A 119 -21.20 -11.99 1.56
C ARG A 119 -21.32 -12.47 0.11
N ASP A 120 -20.67 -11.80 -0.84
CA ASP A 120 -20.68 -12.22 -2.25
C ASP A 120 -19.97 -13.57 -2.43
N HIS A 121 -18.83 -13.77 -1.77
CA HIS A 121 -18.12 -15.04 -1.77
C HIS A 121 -18.99 -16.18 -1.19
N GLU A 122 -19.61 -15.96 -0.03
CA GLU A 122 -20.47 -16.96 0.64
C GLU A 122 -21.69 -17.37 -0.20
N ALA A 123 -22.24 -16.41 -0.98
CA ALA A 123 -23.38 -16.66 -1.86
C ALA A 123 -23.04 -17.61 -3.03
N HIS A 124 -21.81 -17.59 -3.52
CA HIS A 124 -21.40 -18.33 -4.73
C HIS A 124 -20.42 -19.47 -4.45
N ARG A 125 -19.67 -19.41 -3.35
CA ARG A 125 -18.67 -20.40 -2.92
C ARG A 125 -17.69 -20.86 -4.01
N PRO A 126 -17.05 -19.94 -4.75
CA PRO A 126 -16.05 -20.29 -5.74
C PRO A 126 -14.80 -20.88 -5.07
N ALA A 127 -13.84 -21.39 -5.84
CA ALA A 127 -12.54 -21.76 -5.30
C ALA A 127 -11.77 -20.54 -4.78
N ALA A 128 -11.89 -19.41 -5.47
CA ALA A 128 -11.36 -18.13 -5.02
C ALA A 128 -12.24 -16.96 -5.47
N SER A 129 -12.43 -15.97 -4.61
CA SER A 129 -12.93 -14.64 -4.97
C SER A 129 -11.79 -13.65 -4.98
N ILE A 130 -11.74 -12.78 -6.00
CA ILE A 130 -10.72 -11.75 -6.18
C ILE A 130 -11.40 -10.38 -6.16
N ALA A 131 -10.99 -9.50 -5.25
CA ALA A 131 -11.43 -8.11 -5.27
C ALA A 131 -10.77 -7.40 -6.45
N LEU A 132 -11.59 -6.89 -7.37
CA LEU A 132 -11.17 -6.19 -8.57
C LEU A 132 -11.46 -4.69 -8.43
N TYR A 133 -10.60 -3.89 -9.03
CA TYR A 133 -10.72 -2.44 -9.05
C TYR A 133 -10.49 -1.90 -10.47
N SER A 134 -11.30 -0.92 -10.89
CA SER A 134 -11.10 -0.26 -12.17
C SER A 134 -9.95 0.74 -12.06
N HIS A 135 -8.84 0.51 -12.78
CA HIS A 135 -7.64 1.33 -12.68
C HIS A 135 -7.25 1.95 -14.03
N PRO A 136 -6.83 3.24 -14.07
CA PRO A 136 -6.46 3.91 -15.31
C PRO A 136 -5.15 3.39 -15.93
N GLU A 137 -4.24 2.82 -15.11
CA GLU A 137 -2.95 2.27 -15.55
C GLU A 137 -2.88 0.75 -15.30
N PRO A 138 -3.61 -0.07 -16.06
CA PRO A 138 -3.78 -1.50 -15.73
C PRO A 138 -2.55 -2.37 -15.98
N LEU A 139 -1.61 -1.96 -16.84
CA LEU A 139 -0.43 -2.76 -17.25
C LEU A 139 0.50 -3.17 -16.11
N ARG A 140 0.41 -2.49 -14.98
CA ARG A 140 1.30 -2.74 -13.82
C ARG A 140 0.81 -3.87 -12.93
N TYR A 141 -0.40 -4.38 -13.16
CA TYR A 141 -1.11 -5.30 -12.29
C TYR A 141 -1.56 -6.55 -13.04
N GLY A 142 -2.00 -7.56 -12.31
CA GLY A 142 -2.77 -8.65 -12.88
C GLY A 142 -4.15 -8.18 -13.33
N LEU A 143 -4.62 -8.64 -14.47
CA LEU A 143 -5.93 -8.30 -15.03
C LEU A 143 -6.86 -9.50 -15.01
N ALA A 144 -8.12 -9.28 -14.62
CA ALA A 144 -9.15 -10.30 -14.65
C ALA A 144 -10.27 -9.91 -15.62
N LEU A 145 -10.43 -10.69 -16.68
CA LEU A 145 -11.57 -10.59 -17.59
C LEU A 145 -12.73 -11.42 -17.00
N THR A 146 -13.86 -10.77 -16.74
CA THR A 146 -15.06 -11.40 -16.18
C THR A 146 -16.20 -11.44 -17.18
N ASP A 147 -17.09 -12.41 -17.03
CA ASP A 147 -18.41 -12.36 -17.66
C ASP A 147 -19.38 -11.45 -16.87
N ARG A 148 -20.62 -11.36 -17.33
CA ARG A 148 -21.67 -10.52 -16.72
C ARG A 148 -22.09 -11.00 -15.32
N THR A 149 -21.79 -12.24 -14.97
CA THR A 149 -22.09 -12.81 -13.65
C THR A 149 -20.98 -12.60 -12.64
N GLY A 150 -19.81 -12.09 -13.07
CA GLY A 150 -18.62 -11.92 -12.27
C GLY A 150 -17.69 -13.14 -12.28
N ARG A 151 -17.99 -14.21 -13.05
CA ARG A 151 -17.08 -15.33 -13.23
C ARG A 151 -15.85 -14.88 -14.01
N ILE A 152 -14.65 -15.20 -13.53
CA ILE A 152 -13.40 -14.88 -14.22
C ILE A 152 -13.20 -15.87 -15.36
N LEU A 153 -13.10 -15.34 -16.57
CA LEU A 153 -12.87 -16.10 -17.81
C LEU A 153 -11.37 -16.21 -18.11
N ARG A 154 -10.60 -15.19 -17.72
CA ARG A 154 -9.15 -15.13 -17.96
C ARG A 154 -8.49 -14.27 -16.91
N PHE A 155 -7.34 -14.72 -16.44
CA PHE A 155 -6.43 -13.94 -15.60
C PHE A 155 -5.08 -13.80 -16.31
N THR A 156 -4.50 -12.59 -16.31
CA THR A 156 -3.21 -12.33 -16.97
C THR A 156 -2.37 -11.41 -16.07
N GLU A 157 -1.26 -11.92 -15.55
CA GLU A 157 -0.36 -11.16 -14.69
C GLU A 157 0.53 -10.24 -15.52
N LYS A 158 0.49 -8.94 -15.23
CA LYS A 158 1.29 -7.89 -15.90
C LYS A 158 1.36 -8.04 -17.41
N PRO A 159 0.21 -7.93 -18.10
CA PRO A 159 0.13 -8.20 -19.54
C PRO A 159 0.96 -7.21 -20.36
N ALA A 160 1.34 -7.63 -21.56
CA ALA A 160 1.72 -6.70 -22.61
C ALA A 160 0.50 -5.93 -23.11
N TRP A 161 0.71 -4.76 -23.73
CA TRP A 161 -0.39 -3.88 -24.17
C TRP A 161 -1.43 -4.60 -25.05
N GLU A 162 -0.98 -5.48 -25.93
CA GLU A 162 -1.83 -6.24 -26.86
C GLU A 162 -2.74 -7.27 -26.16
N GLN A 163 -2.46 -7.56 -24.89
CA GLN A 163 -3.21 -8.52 -24.06
C GLN A 163 -4.26 -7.83 -23.17
N VAL A 164 -4.30 -6.49 -23.18
CA VAL A 164 -5.22 -5.71 -22.32
C VAL A 164 -6.62 -5.74 -22.90
N LEU A 165 -7.50 -6.50 -22.26
CA LEU A 165 -8.93 -6.62 -22.62
C LEU A 165 -9.86 -5.97 -21.58
N THR A 166 -9.30 -5.51 -20.45
CA THR A 166 -10.04 -4.94 -19.34
C THR A 166 -9.13 -4.03 -18.53
N ASN A 167 -9.70 -3.10 -17.79
CA ASN A 167 -9.00 -2.29 -16.79
C ASN A 167 -9.27 -2.74 -15.35
N LEU A 168 -9.93 -3.89 -15.18
CA LEU A 168 -10.16 -4.48 -13.87
C LEU A 168 -8.88 -5.18 -13.38
N ILE A 169 -8.24 -4.54 -12.41
CA ILE A 169 -6.99 -5.02 -11.84
C ILE A 169 -7.22 -5.93 -10.63
N ASN A 170 -6.28 -6.82 -10.40
CA ASN A 170 -6.12 -7.58 -9.17
C ASN A 170 -5.56 -6.66 -8.07
N THR A 171 -6.31 -6.51 -6.98
CA THR A 171 -5.96 -5.63 -5.86
C THR A 171 -5.06 -6.28 -4.80
N GLY A 172 -4.83 -7.59 -4.89
CA GLY A 172 -4.13 -8.32 -3.82
C GLY A 172 -5.03 -8.68 -2.63
N ILE A 173 -6.36 -8.64 -2.82
CA ILE A 173 -7.36 -9.01 -1.80
C ILE A 173 -8.18 -10.18 -2.33
N TYR A 174 -8.18 -11.28 -1.56
CA TYR A 174 -8.79 -12.54 -1.96
C TYR A 174 -9.60 -13.15 -0.83
N ILE A 175 -10.60 -13.98 -1.17
CA ILE A 175 -11.10 -15.01 -0.28
C ILE A 175 -10.83 -16.34 -0.96
N LEU A 176 -10.17 -17.24 -0.25
CA LEU A 176 -9.71 -18.52 -0.76
C LEU A 176 -10.38 -19.65 -0.01
N SER A 177 -10.84 -20.64 -0.74
CA SER A 177 -11.25 -21.91 -0.14
C SER A 177 -10.03 -22.80 0.10
N PRO A 178 -10.05 -23.71 1.08
CA PRO A 178 -8.99 -24.69 1.32
C PRO A 178 -8.63 -25.49 0.05
N ARG A 179 -9.64 -25.87 -0.76
CA ARG A 179 -9.42 -26.61 -2.02
C ARG A 179 -8.57 -25.84 -3.04
N ALA A 180 -8.65 -24.50 -3.06
CA ALA A 180 -7.79 -23.70 -3.92
C ALA A 180 -6.33 -23.81 -3.46
N MET A 181 -6.10 -23.80 -2.16
CA MET A 181 -4.76 -23.91 -1.57
C MET A 181 -4.16 -25.31 -1.64
N ASP A 182 -4.94 -26.35 -1.90
CA ASP A 182 -4.41 -27.72 -2.13
C ASP A 182 -3.58 -27.81 -3.42
N ARG A 183 -3.75 -26.86 -4.34
CA ARG A 183 -2.92 -26.73 -5.56
C ARG A 183 -1.54 -26.14 -5.28
N VAL A 184 -1.33 -25.48 -4.13
CA VAL A 184 -0.06 -24.84 -3.81
C VAL A 184 0.91 -25.85 -3.19
N PRO A 185 2.06 -26.13 -3.83
CA PRO A 185 3.06 -27.03 -3.26
C PRO A 185 3.69 -26.44 -2.00
N ARG A 186 4.08 -27.28 -1.06
CA ARG A 186 4.73 -26.83 0.19
C ARG A 186 6.20 -26.52 -0.04
N GLY A 187 6.67 -25.43 0.58
CA GLY A 187 8.10 -25.09 0.60
C GLY A 187 8.69 -24.69 -0.76
N ILE A 188 7.85 -24.40 -1.74
CA ILE A 188 8.26 -23.95 -3.07
C ILE A 188 7.68 -22.57 -3.34
N PRO A 189 8.46 -21.63 -3.94
CA PRO A 189 7.94 -20.35 -4.36
C PRO A 189 6.74 -20.51 -5.30
N TYR A 190 5.62 -19.89 -4.94
CA TYR A 190 4.40 -19.95 -5.71
C TYR A 190 3.64 -18.64 -5.58
N ASP A 191 3.21 -18.06 -6.71
CA ASP A 191 2.54 -16.77 -6.74
C ASP A 191 1.06 -16.92 -7.11
N PHE A 192 0.19 -16.09 -6.51
CA PHE A 192 -1.23 -16.13 -6.81
C PHE A 192 -1.53 -15.85 -8.28
N GLY A 193 -0.96 -14.75 -8.81
CA GLY A 193 -1.28 -14.28 -10.16
C GLY A 193 -0.58 -15.05 -11.26
N LYS A 194 0.65 -15.50 -11.01
CA LYS A 194 1.45 -16.18 -12.02
C LYS A 194 1.13 -17.65 -12.13
N GLU A 195 0.90 -18.31 -10.97
CA GLU A 195 0.76 -19.77 -10.94
C GLU A 195 -0.64 -20.21 -10.50
N LEU A 196 -1.13 -19.75 -9.31
CA LEU A 196 -2.33 -20.33 -8.71
C LEU A 196 -3.60 -20.05 -9.51
N PHE A 197 -3.87 -18.79 -9.82
CA PHE A 197 -5.13 -18.43 -10.52
C PHE A 197 -5.20 -19.03 -11.93
N PRO A 198 -4.14 -18.99 -12.76
CA PRO A 198 -4.11 -19.73 -14.01
C PRO A 198 -4.34 -21.23 -13.84
N ALA A 199 -3.64 -21.88 -12.89
CA ALA A 199 -3.79 -23.32 -12.64
C ALA A 199 -5.21 -23.73 -12.17
N LEU A 200 -5.89 -22.87 -11.40
CA LEU A 200 -7.28 -23.08 -10.99
C LEU A 200 -8.22 -22.97 -12.20
N LEU A 201 -8.06 -21.95 -13.06
CA LEU A 201 -8.86 -21.78 -14.27
C LEU A 201 -8.67 -22.94 -15.24
N ASP A 202 -7.42 -23.35 -15.49
CA ASP A 202 -7.09 -24.47 -16.37
C ASP A 202 -7.63 -25.80 -15.82
N GLY A 203 -7.71 -25.93 -14.49
CA GLY A 203 -8.32 -27.06 -13.79
C GLY A 203 -9.84 -27.03 -13.75
N GLY A 204 -10.50 -26.03 -14.36
CA GLY A 204 -11.95 -25.90 -14.39
C GLY A 204 -12.59 -25.38 -13.11
N GLU A 205 -11.80 -24.92 -12.14
CA GLU A 205 -12.30 -24.30 -10.91
C GLU A 205 -12.97 -22.95 -11.20
N GLU A 206 -14.02 -22.63 -10.45
CA GLU A 206 -14.66 -21.33 -10.55
C GLU A 206 -13.87 -20.30 -9.76
N LEU A 207 -13.43 -19.25 -10.46
CA LEU A 207 -12.91 -18.02 -9.87
C LEU A 207 -13.91 -16.88 -10.08
N ARG A 208 -14.10 -16.06 -9.06
CA ARG A 208 -15.04 -14.94 -9.09
C ARG A 208 -14.34 -13.62 -8.89
N GLY A 209 -14.55 -12.68 -9.80
CA GLY A 209 -14.12 -11.29 -9.68
C GLY A 209 -15.27 -10.44 -9.10
N ILE A 210 -15.01 -9.75 -8.02
CA ILE A 210 -15.97 -8.85 -7.38
C ILE A 210 -15.44 -7.43 -7.51
N ILE A 211 -16.12 -6.61 -8.31
CA ILE A 211 -15.71 -5.21 -8.52
C ILE A 211 -16.03 -4.43 -7.24
N MET A 212 -14.99 -3.85 -6.65
CA MET A 212 -15.08 -3.09 -5.42
C MET A 212 -15.15 -1.59 -5.72
N ASP A 213 -16.02 -0.93 -4.97
CA ASP A 213 -16.10 0.53 -4.89
C ASP A 213 -15.25 1.01 -3.71
N GLY A 214 -14.83 2.29 -3.72
CA GLY A 214 -13.99 2.87 -2.68
C GLY A 214 -12.60 3.23 -3.19
N TYR A 215 -11.66 3.31 -2.28
CA TYR A 215 -10.27 3.66 -2.54
C TYR A 215 -9.36 2.42 -2.52
N TRP A 216 -8.45 2.36 -3.47
CA TRP A 216 -7.35 1.42 -3.47
C TRP A 216 -6.09 2.04 -4.10
N CYS A 217 -4.94 1.84 -3.47
CA CYS A 217 -3.65 2.32 -3.97
C CYS A 217 -2.51 1.38 -3.54
N ASP A 218 -1.75 0.85 -4.51
CA ASP A 218 -0.45 0.25 -4.24
C ASP A 218 0.59 1.35 -4.03
N ILE A 219 0.97 1.60 -2.78
CA ILE A 219 1.99 2.59 -2.42
C ILE A 219 3.42 2.13 -2.75
N GLY A 220 3.60 1.34 -3.80
CA GLY A 220 4.87 0.71 -4.17
C GLY A 220 5.92 1.64 -4.75
N THR A 221 5.62 2.92 -4.99
CA THR A 221 6.56 3.94 -5.47
C THR A 221 6.36 5.24 -4.68
N PRO A 222 7.39 6.12 -4.59
CA PRO A 222 7.25 7.42 -3.94
C PRO A 222 6.07 8.23 -4.49
N ARG A 223 5.90 8.28 -5.81
CA ARG A 223 4.77 8.98 -6.45
C ARG A 223 3.42 8.45 -5.96
N ALA A 224 3.22 7.13 -5.99
CA ALA A 224 1.98 6.52 -5.53
C ALA A 224 1.74 6.74 -4.03
N TYR A 225 2.80 6.69 -3.22
CA TYR A 225 2.75 6.98 -1.79
C TYR A 225 2.29 8.42 -1.50
N TYR A 226 2.91 9.42 -2.14
CA TYR A 226 2.52 10.82 -1.93
C TYR A 226 1.13 11.12 -2.48
N GLN A 227 0.73 10.51 -3.61
CA GLN A 227 -0.64 10.60 -4.09
C GLN A 227 -1.63 10.03 -3.07
N CYS A 228 -1.32 8.87 -2.48
CA CYS A 228 -2.13 8.27 -1.41
C CYS A 228 -2.25 9.20 -0.19
N CYS A 229 -1.16 9.87 0.21
CA CYS A 229 -1.20 10.84 1.29
C CYS A 229 -2.11 12.04 0.97
N LEU A 230 -2.05 12.59 -0.27
CA LEU A 230 -2.96 13.64 -0.71
C LEU A 230 -4.41 13.16 -0.74
N ASP A 231 -4.67 11.96 -1.27
CA ASP A 231 -6.01 11.39 -1.34
C ASP A 231 -6.61 11.19 0.06
N ALA A 232 -5.76 10.83 1.04
CA ALA A 232 -6.16 10.72 2.44
C ALA A 232 -6.44 12.10 3.07
N LEU A 233 -5.64 13.14 2.75
CA LEU A 233 -5.85 14.51 3.20
C LEU A 233 -7.13 15.11 2.59
N ASP A 234 -7.44 14.78 1.34
CA ASP A 234 -8.63 15.28 0.63
C ASP A 234 -9.89 14.48 0.94
N GLY A 235 -9.78 13.38 1.72
CA GLY A 235 -10.90 12.53 2.07
C GLY A 235 -11.36 11.57 0.96
N ARG A 236 -10.58 11.45 -0.13
CA ARG A 236 -10.81 10.42 -1.18
C ARG A 236 -10.50 9.02 -0.66
N TYR A 237 -9.48 8.88 0.17
CA TYR A 237 -9.25 7.70 0.98
C TYR A 237 -9.95 7.89 2.34
N ALA A 238 -10.99 7.12 2.59
CA ALA A 238 -11.77 7.20 3.81
C ALA A 238 -11.03 6.54 4.98
N ILE A 239 -10.31 7.33 5.77
CA ILE A 239 -9.61 6.88 6.97
C ILE A 239 -10.51 7.09 8.19
N PRO A 240 -10.94 6.03 8.89
CA PRO A 240 -11.65 6.16 10.15
C PRO A 240 -10.80 6.90 11.18
N ASN A 241 -11.42 7.81 11.95
CA ASN A 241 -10.74 8.59 12.99
C ASN A 241 -9.48 9.32 12.47
N ARG A 242 -9.58 9.91 11.30
CA ARG A 242 -8.52 10.73 10.73
C ARG A 242 -8.08 11.79 11.75
N PRO A 243 -6.77 11.92 12.06
CA PRO A 243 -6.30 12.96 12.96
C PRO A 243 -6.57 14.35 12.36
N GLU A 244 -7.02 15.30 13.16
CA GLU A 244 -7.19 16.71 12.75
C GLU A 244 -5.87 17.30 12.30
N GLU A 245 -4.78 16.94 13.01
CA GLU A 245 -3.40 17.30 12.66
C GLU A 245 -2.55 16.05 12.48
N PRO A 246 -2.23 15.64 11.23
CA PRO A 246 -1.34 14.51 11.00
C PRO A 246 0.07 14.81 11.52
N PRO A 247 0.75 13.85 12.16
CA PRO A 247 2.13 14.01 12.55
C PRO A 247 3.02 14.15 11.30
N LEU A 248 3.91 15.14 11.32
CA LEU A 248 4.88 15.32 10.23
C LEU A 248 5.98 14.25 10.28
N PRO A 249 6.54 13.86 9.13
CA PRO A 249 7.75 13.08 9.10
C PRO A 249 8.85 13.77 9.91
N ARG A 250 9.58 13.03 10.73
CA ARG A 250 10.75 13.55 11.42
C ARG A 250 11.91 13.58 10.42
N TYR A 251 12.26 14.77 10.00
CA TYR A 251 13.47 15.01 9.23
C TYR A 251 14.20 16.20 9.84
N ASP A 252 15.40 16.00 10.36
CA ASP A 252 16.27 17.02 10.95
C ASP A 252 17.60 17.00 10.19
N PRO A 253 17.67 17.62 9.00
CA PRO A 253 18.94 17.70 8.28
C PRO A 253 19.88 18.72 8.93
N PRO A 254 21.17 18.44 8.97
CA PRO A 254 22.14 19.46 9.34
C PRO A 254 22.14 20.59 8.28
N ALA A 255 22.14 21.84 8.71
CA ALA A 255 22.28 23.00 7.83
C ALA A 255 23.58 22.88 7.03
N ALA A 256 23.50 22.86 5.70
CA ALA A 256 24.68 22.81 4.86
C ALA A 256 25.31 24.22 4.75
N PRO A 257 26.61 24.40 5.01
CA PRO A 257 27.27 25.69 4.92
C PRO A 257 27.15 26.30 3.50
N GLY A 258 26.81 27.58 3.42
CA GLY A 258 26.82 28.37 2.15
C GLY A 258 25.54 28.27 1.33
N ARG A 259 24.46 27.64 1.81
CA ARG A 259 23.15 27.56 1.14
C ARG A 259 22.23 28.71 1.57
N GLN A 260 21.43 29.16 0.63
CA GLN A 260 20.34 30.09 0.91
C GLN A 260 19.15 29.32 1.48
N GLN A 261 18.56 29.82 2.56
CA GLN A 261 17.42 29.19 3.22
C GLN A 261 16.22 30.14 3.18
N ARG A 262 15.03 29.57 2.93
CA ARG A 262 13.75 30.24 3.06
C ARG A 262 12.86 29.39 3.95
N ARG A 263 12.23 30.03 4.92
CA ARG A 263 11.26 29.37 5.81
C ARG A 263 9.87 29.77 5.41
N VAL A 264 9.04 28.80 5.08
CA VAL A 264 7.64 28.97 4.73
C VAL A 264 6.78 28.41 5.85
N LEU A 265 5.96 29.27 6.45
CA LEU A 265 4.97 28.85 7.44
C LEU A 265 3.73 28.32 6.72
N CYS A 266 3.32 27.13 7.04
CA CYS A 266 2.09 26.52 6.57
C CYS A 266 0.98 26.73 7.62
N ARG A 267 -0.27 26.73 7.18
CA ARG A 267 -1.43 26.93 8.05
C ARG A 267 -1.48 25.93 9.21
N ASP A 268 -1.17 24.68 8.90
CA ASP A 268 -1.18 23.56 9.84
C ASP A 268 -0.29 22.43 9.30
N ARG A 269 -0.18 21.34 10.03
CA ARG A 269 0.59 20.16 9.59
C ARG A 269 0.04 19.50 8.33
N ALA A 270 -1.26 19.57 8.11
CA ALA A 270 -1.87 19.06 6.88
C ALA A 270 -1.41 19.90 5.67
N GLY A 271 -1.31 21.22 5.81
CA GLY A 271 -0.73 22.11 4.79
C GLY A 271 0.71 21.78 4.46
N VAL A 272 1.55 21.47 5.47
CA VAL A 272 2.92 20.98 5.23
C VAL A 272 2.92 19.69 4.42
N MET A 273 2.13 18.70 4.81
CA MET A 273 2.03 17.43 4.11
C MET A 273 1.54 17.62 2.67
N ARG A 274 0.54 18.47 2.46
CA ARG A 274 0.00 18.80 1.14
C ARG A 274 1.07 19.46 0.25
N ALA A 275 1.77 20.48 0.75
CA ALA A 275 2.80 21.17 -0.01
C ALA A 275 3.95 20.24 -0.40
N VAL A 276 4.44 19.41 0.53
CA VAL A 276 5.47 18.39 0.25
C VAL A 276 4.99 17.42 -0.82
N SER A 277 3.81 16.85 -0.64
CA SER A 277 3.28 15.83 -1.56
C SER A 277 3.02 16.41 -2.96
N SER A 278 2.49 17.64 -3.06
CA SER A 278 2.29 18.33 -4.33
C SER A 278 3.61 18.63 -5.03
N ALA A 279 4.62 19.11 -4.28
CA ALA A 279 5.95 19.33 -4.82
C ALA A 279 6.57 18.06 -5.41
N MET A 280 6.41 16.95 -4.71
CA MET A 280 6.90 15.64 -5.16
C MET A 280 6.21 15.15 -6.43
N LEU A 281 4.93 15.43 -6.58
CA LEU A 281 4.14 15.01 -7.74
C LEU A 281 4.36 15.89 -8.97
N GLU A 282 4.43 17.21 -8.78
CA GLU A 282 4.47 18.18 -9.85
C GLU A 282 5.90 18.40 -10.41
N LEU A 283 6.90 18.35 -9.53
CA LEU A 283 8.26 18.75 -9.90
C LEU A 283 9.22 17.57 -10.11
N GLY A 284 8.80 16.36 -9.83
CA GLY A 284 9.61 15.15 -10.02
C GLY A 284 10.85 15.15 -9.12
N ALA A 285 10.76 14.50 -7.97
CA ALA A 285 11.84 14.51 -6.99
C ALA A 285 12.82 13.36 -7.16
N ASP A 286 14.11 13.63 -6.99
CA ASP A 286 15.11 12.65 -6.64
C ASP A 286 15.22 12.55 -5.10
N PHE A 287 15.20 11.33 -4.56
CA PHE A 287 15.16 11.06 -3.13
C PHE A 287 16.51 10.66 -2.55
N SER A 288 17.56 10.64 -3.36
CA SER A 288 18.86 10.10 -2.95
C SER A 288 19.56 10.92 -1.87
N ASP A 289 19.20 12.20 -1.72
CA ASP A 289 19.83 13.13 -0.76
C ASP A 289 18.83 14.18 -0.21
N GLY A 290 17.73 13.72 0.34
CA GLY A 290 16.59 14.55 0.71
C GLY A 290 15.63 14.77 -0.45
N VAL A 291 14.66 15.69 -0.31
CA VAL A 291 13.79 16.05 -1.41
C VAL A 291 14.51 17.07 -2.29
N VAL A 292 15.05 16.61 -3.41
CA VAL A 292 15.83 17.43 -4.34
C VAL A 292 15.03 17.67 -5.60
N PHE A 293 14.90 18.93 -5.98
CA PHE A 293 14.32 19.37 -7.25
C PHE A 293 15.37 20.13 -8.04
N GLY A 294 15.39 19.98 -9.34
CA GLY A 294 16.27 20.76 -10.18
C GLY A 294 16.01 20.48 -11.65
N ASP A 295 16.16 21.52 -12.44
CA ASP A 295 16.21 21.45 -13.92
C ASP A 295 17.64 21.21 -14.44
N GLY A 296 18.59 20.92 -13.54
CA GLY A 296 20.01 20.80 -13.81
C GLY A 296 20.80 22.12 -13.61
N THR A 297 20.13 23.25 -13.36
CA THR A 297 20.75 24.54 -13.11
C THR A 297 20.82 24.92 -11.63
N ALA A 298 19.85 24.44 -10.83
CA ALA A 298 19.81 24.64 -9.38
C ALA A 298 19.21 23.44 -8.69
N THR A 299 19.69 23.14 -7.49
CA THR A 299 19.17 22.08 -6.62
C THR A 299 18.39 22.71 -5.48
N VAL A 300 17.13 22.35 -5.31
CA VAL A 300 16.28 22.77 -4.18
C VAL A 300 16.04 21.60 -3.27
N ARG A 301 16.29 21.79 -1.97
CA ARG A 301 15.97 20.80 -0.91
C ARG A 301 14.86 21.35 -0.05
N ILE A 302 13.93 20.48 0.34
CA ILE A 302 12.86 20.84 1.26
C ILE A 302 12.92 19.96 2.50
N HIS A 303 12.74 20.59 3.65
CA HIS A 303 12.79 19.95 4.95
C HIS A 303 11.54 20.36 5.75
N PRO A 304 10.61 19.42 6.02
CA PRO A 304 9.50 19.72 6.91
C PRO A 304 10.00 19.99 8.33
N ASP A 305 9.65 21.13 8.90
CA ASP A 305 9.94 21.41 10.31
C ASP A 305 8.78 20.91 11.17
N SER A 306 9.04 19.85 11.94
CA SER A 306 8.05 19.23 12.79
C SER A 306 7.63 20.06 14.02
N ARG A 307 8.35 21.16 14.34
CA ARG A 307 8.10 21.99 15.52
C ARG A 307 7.07 23.08 15.27
N GLU A 308 7.06 23.66 14.07
CA GLU A 308 6.35 24.91 13.80
C GLU A 308 5.44 24.88 12.56
N SER A 309 5.01 23.73 12.08
CA SER A 309 4.21 23.64 10.84
C SER A 309 4.83 24.48 9.70
N ALA A 310 6.12 24.31 9.49
CA ALA A 310 6.88 25.04 8.50
C ALA A 310 7.61 24.10 7.53
N ILE A 311 8.00 24.62 6.38
CA ILE A 311 8.91 23.97 5.45
C ILE A 311 10.14 24.84 5.31
N LEU A 312 11.33 24.26 5.49
CA LEU A 312 12.58 24.90 5.20
C LEU A 312 12.99 24.55 3.77
N VAL A 313 13.14 25.55 2.92
CA VAL A 313 13.61 25.42 1.55
C VAL A 313 15.08 25.85 1.51
N GLU A 314 15.97 24.98 1.02
CA GLU A 314 17.39 25.28 0.84
C GLU A 314 17.78 25.16 -0.63
N SER A 315 18.60 26.09 -1.10
CA SER A 315 19.21 26.03 -2.42
C SER A 315 20.56 26.78 -2.44
N ASP A 316 21.43 26.39 -3.33
CA ASP A 316 22.63 27.11 -3.71
C ASP A 316 22.30 28.32 -4.61
N ASP A 317 21.09 28.38 -5.19
CA ASP A 317 20.54 29.50 -5.96
C ASP A 317 19.41 30.20 -5.22
N SER A 318 19.54 31.51 -4.97
CA SER A 318 18.55 32.32 -4.26
C SER A 318 17.23 32.44 -5.02
N ALA A 319 17.27 32.56 -6.34
CA ALA A 319 16.07 32.71 -7.17
C ALA A 319 15.27 31.39 -7.19
N ALA A 320 15.94 30.25 -7.25
CA ALA A 320 15.33 28.95 -7.15
C ALA A 320 14.70 28.72 -5.75
N ALA A 321 15.39 29.16 -4.69
CA ALA A 321 14.83 29.10 -3.33
C ALA A 321 13.56 29.93 -3.18
N ASP A 322 13.55 31.15 -3.72
CA ASP A 322 12.41 32.06 -3.67
C ASP A 322 11.21 31.54 -4.50
N ALA A 323 11.47 31.04 -5.71
CA ALA A 323 10.44 30.45 -6.57
C ALA A 323 9.78 29.21 -5.91
N PHE A 324 10.60 28.37 -5.28
CA PHE A 324 10.09 27.19 -4.61
C PHE A 324 9.36 27.53 -3.31
N ALA A 325 9.82 28.51 -2.55
CA ALA A 325 9.10 29.03 -1.38
C ALA A 325 7.70 29.54 -1.77
N ALA A 326 7.58 30.30 -2.86
CA ALA A 326 6.30 30.74 -3.40
C ALA A 326 5.39 29.58 -3.83
N PHE A 327 5.96 28.52 -4.43
CA PHE A 327 5.22 27.30 -4.73
C PHE A 327 4.65 26.66 -3.46
N VAL A 328 5.48 26.49 -2.43
CA VAL A 328 5.07 25.91 -1.13
C VAL A 328 3.94 26.73 -0.49
N GLU A 329 4.07 28.07 -0.48
CA GLU A 329 3.04 28.98 0.03
C GLU A 329 1.69 28.74 -0.66
N LYS A 330 1.69 28.63 -1.98
CA LYS A 330 0.47 28.38 -2.78
C LYS A 330 -0.17 27.05 -2.48
N GLN A 331 0.61 25.99 -2.20
CA GLN A 331 0.10 24.63 -1.93
C GLN A 331 -0.30 24.45 -0.47
N SER A 332 0.13 25.29 0.44
CA SER A 332 -0.10 25.19 1.88
C SER A 332 -1.37 25.87 2.38
N THR A 333 -2.05 26.62 1.51
CA THR A 333 -3.35 27.25 1.78
C THR A 333 -4.50 26.31 1.50
#